data_f76d456015c7342b90e4a8f9c766b343
#
_entry.id   f76d456015c7342b90e4a8f9c766b343
#
_cell.length_a   1.000
_cell.length_b   1.000
_cell.length_c   1.000
_cell.angle_alpha   90.00
_cell.angle_beta   90.00
_cell.angle_gamma   90.00
#
_symmetry.space_group_name_H-M   'P 1'
#
loop_
_entity.id
_entity.type
_entity.pdbx_description
1 polymer ?
#
loop_
_entity_poly.entity_id
_entity_poly.type
_entity_poly.pdbx_seq_one_letter_code
_entity_poly.pdbx_strand_id
1 'polypeptide(L)'
;MERLGIISGTIALREKGILADPEERWIDTDWGRAFVLVTEDIAFLPRHGGDPRRYVPPHRVDHPANLAALKSLGVREVIGINSTGSLKQALPPGTLVVPDDFIMLHPGPSVHST
;
A
#
# COMPACT_ATOMS: atom_id res chain seq x y z
N MET A 1 9.07 -12.41 -13.33
CA MET A 1 7.69 -11.98 -13.71
C MET A 1 7.36 -10.70 -12.97
N GLU A 2 6.89 -9.72 -13.70
CA GLU A 2 6.50 -8.46 -13.10
C GLU A 2 5.15 -8.59 -12.38
N ARG A 3 5.06 -8.02 -11.20
CA ARG A 3 3.81 -7.89 -10.46
C ARG A 3 3.43 -6.43 -10.35
N LEU A 4 2.14 -6.16 -10.37
CA LEU A 4 1.61 -4.85 -10.03
C LEU A 4 1.55 -4.73 -8.51
N GLY A 5 2.14 -3.67 -7.96
CA GLY A 5 2.04 -3.38 -6.54
C GLY A 5 0.79 -2.55 -6.24
N ILE A 6 0.08 -2.93 -5.18
CA ILE A 6 -1.05 -2.15 -4.69
C ILE A 6 -0.84 -1.89 -3.21
N ILE A 7 -0.83 -0.64 -2.81
CA ILE A 7 -0.78 -0.24 -1.41
C ILE A 7 -2.12 0.38 -1.05
N SER A 8 -2.78 -0.20 -0.05
CA SER A 8 -4.12 0.24 0.36
C SER A 8 -4.32 0.11 1.86
N GLY A 9 -5.38 0.72 2.36
CA GLY A 9 -5.84 0.51 3.73
C GLY A 9 -6.54 -0.85 3.90
N THR A 10 -6.96 -1.14 5.13
CA THR A 10 -7.53 -2.43 5.50
C THR A 10 -8.88 -2.72 4.89
N ILE A 11 -9.61 -1.72 4.41
CA ILE A 11 -10.95 -1.90 3.82
C ILE A 11 -10.89 -2.84 2.62
N ALA A 12 -9.85 -2.72 1.78
CA ALA A 12 -9.71 -3.54 0.59
C ALA A 12 -9.51 -5.04 0.90
N LEU A 13 -9.04 -5.39 2.10
CA LEU A 13 -8.88 -6.79 2.52
C LEU A 13 -10.20 -7.51 2.79
N ARG A 14 -11.26 -6.74 3.04
CA ARG A 14 -12.59 -7.29 3.36
C ARG A 14 -13.40 -7.60 2.12
N GLU A 15 -13.00 -7.04 0.98
CA GLU A 15 -13.67 -7.26 -0.28
C GLU A 15 -13.27 -8.61 -0.86
N LYS A 16 -14.20 -9.55 -0.83
CA LYS A 16 -13.98 -10.87 -1.43
C LYS A 16 -13.86 -10.73 -2.95
N GLY A 17 -12.80 -11.31 -3.52
CA GLY A 17 -12.63 -11.39 -4.96
C GLY A 17 -11.66 -10.41 -5.58
N ILE A 18 -11.11 -9.47 -4.82
CA ILE A 18 -10.03 -8.60 -5.32
C ILE A 18 -8.76 -9.40 -5.52
N LEU A 19 -8.48 -10.31 -4.59
CA LEU A 19 -7.33 -11.21 -4.68
C LEU A 19 -7.80 -12.66 -4.61
N ALA A 20 -7.51 -13.44 -5.63
CA ALA A 20 -7.81 -14.87 -5.66
C ALA A 20 -6.70 -15.63 -4.92
N ASP A 21 -7.05 -16.26 -3.80
CA ASP A 21 -6.17 -17.10 -2.99
C ASP A 21 -4.75 -16.52 -2.79
N PRO A 22 -4.62 -15.32 -2.19
CA PRO A 22 -3.31 -14.72 -2.01
C PRO A 22 -2.48 -15.49 -0.99
N GLU A 23 -1.19 -15.61 -1.25
CA GLU A 23 -0.22 -16.12 -0.31
C GLU A 23 0.21 -15.00 0.64
N GLU A 24 0.16 -15.26 1.94
CA GLU A 24 0.68 -14.33 2.94
C GLU A 24 2.20 -14.48 3.02
N ARG A 25 2.91 -13.37 2.89
CA ARG A 25 4.37 -13.33 3.03
C ARG A 25 4.82 -12.24 3.97
N TRP A 26 5.76 -12.60 4.84
CA TRP A 26 6.54 -11.66 5.63
C TRP A 26 7.91 -11.53 4.97
N ILE A 27 8.26 -10.31 4.58
CA ILE A 27 9.49 -10.05 3.84
C ILE A 27 10.41 -9.19 4.69
N ASP A 28 11.62 -9.71 4.96
CA ASP A 28 12.64 -8.96 5.68
C ASP A 28 13.38 -8.05 4.70
N THR A 29 13.55 -6.79 5.08
CA THR A 29 14.27 -5.79 4.30
C THR A 29 15.31 -5.10 5.18
N ASP A 30 16.18 -4.31 4.57
CA ASP A 30 17.19 -3.53 5.31
C ASP A 30 16.55 -2.47 6.23
N TRP A 31 15.30 -2.10 6.00
CA TRP A 31 14.57 -1.11 6.80
C TRP A 31 13.61 -1.73 7.81
N GLY A 32 13.34 -3.01 7.71
CA GLY A 32 12.40 -3.69 8.58
C GLY A 32 11.63 -4.77 7.85
N ARG A 33 10.62 -5.30 8.51
CA ARG A 33 9.81 -6.41 8.02
C ARG A 33 8.47 -5.92 7.49
N ALA A 34 8.07 -6.41 6.32
CA ALA A 34 6.81 -6.03 5.69
C ALA A 34 5.91 -7.25 5.46
N PHE A 35 4.61 -7.05 5.63
CA PHE A 35 3.58 -8.05 5.32
C PHE A 35 2.98 -7.76 3.95
N VAL A 36 2.96 -8.77 3.07
CA VAL A 36 2.44 -8.62 1.71
C VAL A 36 1.57 -9.82 1.36
N LEU A 37 0.46 -9.58 0.67
CA LEU A 37 -0.37 -10.60 0.07
C LEU A 37 0.01 -10.73 -1.41
N VAL A 38 0.41 -11.91 -1.81
CA VAL A 38 1.01 -12.14 -3.13
C VAL A 38 0.17 -13.10 -3.95
N THR A 39 -0.15 -12.68 -5.17
CA THR A 39 -0.65 -13.57 -6.21
C THR A 39 0.38 -13.65 -7.33
N GLU A 40 0.06 -14.36 -8.41
CA GLU A 40 0.93 -14.42 -9.58
C GLU A 40 1.19 -13.02 -10.18
N ASP A 41 0.14 -12.19 -10.21
CA ASP A 41 0.15 -10.90 -10.92
C ASP A 41 0.23 -9.68 -9.99
N ILE A 42 -0.09 -9.84 -8.71
CA ILE A 42 -0.28 -8.74 -7.78
C ILE A 42 0.51 -8.96 -6.50
N ALA A 43 1.15 -7.91 -6.02
CA ALA A 43 1.66 -7.80 -4.67
C ALA A 43 0.86 -6.73 -3.94
N PHE A 44 -0.01 -7.15 -3.03
CA PHE A 44 -0.90 -6.27 -2.28
C PHE A 44 -0.32 -6.02 -0.89
N LEU A 45 -0.13 -4.76 -0.57
CA LEU A 45 0.43 -4.35 0.72
C LEU A 45 -0.63 -3.58 1.52
N PRO A 46 -1.19 -4.21 2.58
CA PRO A 46 -2.07 -3.51 3.51
C PRO A 46 -1.22 -2.65 4.44
N ARG A 47 -1.20 -1.32 4.23
CA ARG A 47 -0.29 -0.43 4.97
C ARG A 47 -0.53 -0.37 6.48
N HIS A 48 -1.73 -0.71 6.93
CA HIS A 48 -2.07 -0.75 8.36
C HIS A 48 -1.95 -2.16 8.96
N GLY A 49 -1.33 -3.10 8.23
CA GLY A 49 -1.13 -4.48 8.66
C GLY A 49 -2.23 -5.42 8.21
N GLY A 50 -1.92 -6.71 8.22
CA GLY A 50 -2.86 -7.77 7.81
C GLY A 50 -3.73 -8.32 8.94
N ASP A 51 -3.42 -8.01 10.20
CA ASP A 51 -4.15 -8.49 11.36
C ASP A 51 -4.98 -7.33 11.96
N PRO A 52 -6.34 -7.41 11.92
CA PRO A 52 -7.20 -6.37 12.50
C PRO A 52 -6.97 -6.13 13.99
N ARG A 53 -6.42 -7.12 14.70
CA ARG A 53 -6.12 -7.02 16.14
C ARG A 53 -4.79 -6.29 16.41
N ARG A 54 -3.99 -6.07 15.37
CA ARG A 54 -2.67 -5.41 15.46
C ARG A 54 -2.59 -4.32 14.42
N TYR A 55 -3.47 -3.33 14.56
CA TYR A 55 -3.51 -2.19 13.65
C TYR A 55 -2.22 -1.37 13.74
N VAL A 56 -1.62 -1.11 12.58
CA VAL A 56 -0.45 -0.25 12.47
C VAL A 56 -0.93 1.16 12.17
N PRO A 57 -0.80 2.11 13.11
CA PRO A 57 -1.27 3.47 12.87
C PRO A 57 -0.40 4.19 11.83
N PRO A 58 -0.94 5.24 11.17
CA PRO A 58 -0.23 5.91 10.07
C PRO A 58 1.19 6.37 10.41
N HIS A 59 1.41 6.86 11.62
CA HIS A 59 2.73 7.34 12.04
C HIS A 59 3.76 6.24 12.27
N ARG A 60 3.33 4.97 12.33
CA ARG A 60 4.20 3.80 12.52
C ARG A 60 4.35 2.96 11.26
N VAL A 61 3.73 3.34 10.18
CA VAL A 61 3.88 2.63 8.91
C VAL A 61 5.32 2.78 8.42
N ASP A 62 5.99 1.64 8.21
CA ASP A 62 7.36 1.63 7.70
C ASP A 62 7.34 1.66 6.18
N HIS A 63 7.25 2.85 5.60
CA HIS A 63 7.17 3.02 4.16
C HIS A 63 8.42 2.51 3.43
N PRO A 64 9.64 2.76 3.90
CA PRO A 64 10.84 2.20 3.26
C PRO A 64 10.84 0.68 3.21
N ALA A 65 10.48 0.00 4.31
CA ALA A 65 10.38 -1.45 4.35
C ALA A 65 9.32 -1.96 3.36
N ASN A 66 8.18 -1.30 3.30
CA ASN A 66 7.09 -1.66 2.41
C ASN A 66 7.51 -1.57 0.94
N LEU A 67 8.15 -0.47 0.55
CA LEU A 67 8.62 -0.28 -0.82
C LEU A 67 9.74 -1.26 -1.19
N ALA A 68 10.66 -1.52 -0.26
CA ALA A 68 11.72 -2.49 -0.48
C ALA A 68 11.18 -3.91 -0.66
N ALA A 69 10.17 -4.29 0.13
CA ALA A 69 9.51 -5.58 0.00
C ALA A 69 8.82 -5.74 -1.37
N LEU A 70 8.10 -4.73 -1.83
CA LEU A 70 7.47 -4.76 -3.14
C LEU A 70 8.52 -4.88 -4.26
N LYS A 71 9.60 -4.13 -4.15
CA LYS A 71 10.69 -4.22 -5.13
C LYS A 71 11.28 -5.62 -5.20
N SER A 72 11.46 -6.29 -4.08
CA SER A 72 12.00 -7.66 -4.02
C SER A 72 11.08 -8.68 -4.70
N LEU A 73 9.78 -8.37 -4.84
CA LEU A 73 8.79 -9.22 -5.49
C LEU A 73 8.63 -8.93 -6.99
N GLY A 74 9.51 -8.13 -7.57
CA GLY A 74 9.46 -7.79 -8.99
C GLY A 74 8.49 -6.67 -9.35
N VAL A 75 8.06 -5.90 -8.35
CA VAL A 75 7.15 -4.78 -8.58
C VAL A 75 7.92 -3.59 -9.14
N ARG A 76 7.43 -3.03 -10.25
CA ARG A 76 7.97 -1.81 -10.87
C ARG A 76 6.98 -0.66 -10.83
N GLU A 77 5.69 -0.97 -10.77
CA GLU A 77 4.63 0.03 -10.72
C GLU A 77 3.77 -0.21 -9.50
N VAL A 78 3.42 0.86 -8.81
CA VAL A 78 2.61 0.80 -7.59
C VAL A 78 1.41 1.72 -7.74
N ILE A 79 0.23 1.19 -7.40
CA ILE A 79 -0.98 1.98 -7.26
C ILE A 79 -1.26 2.13 -5.77
N GLY A 80 -1.30 3.38 -5.31
CA GLY A 80 -1.72 3.70 -3.96
C GLY A 80 -3.20 4.02 -3.93
N ILE A 81 -3.93 3.42 -3.00
CA ILE A 81 -5.37 3.65 -2.84
C ILE A 81 -5.63 4.22 -1.45
N ASN A 82 -6.25 5.38 -1.41
CA ASN A 82 -6.56 6.09 -0.17
C ASN A 82 -8.01 6.54 -0.16
N SER A 83 -8.63 6.48 1.01
CA SER A 83 -9.94 7.11 1.22
C SER A 83 -9.72 8.53 1.73
N THR A 84 -10.44 9.48 1.14
CA THR A 84 -10.35 10.89 1.52
C THR A 84 -11.73 11.48 1.72
N GLY A 85 -11.82 12.51 2.55
CA GLY A 85 -13.04 13.28 2.71
C GLY A 85 -13.11 14.39 1.65
N SER A 86 -14.25 14.51 0.98
CA SER A 86 -14.43 15.56 -0.01
C SER A 86 -14.87 16.86 0.65
N LEU A 87 -14.27 17.97 0.21
CA LEU A 87 -14.67 19.33 0.59
C LEU A 87 -15.49 20.01 -0.50
N LYS A 88 -15.84 19.28 -1.56
CA LYS A 88 -16.60 19.83 -2.70
C LYS A 88 -17.85 18.99 -2.95
N GLN A 89 -18.99 19.67 -3.15
CA GLN A 89 -20.25 19.00 -3.49
C GLN A 89 -20.19 18.30 -4.85
N ALA A 90 -19.37 18.81 -5.77
CA ALA A 90 -19.19 18.20 -7.09
C ALA A 90 -18.48 16.83 -7.03
N LEU A 91 -17.89 16.48 -5.89
CA LEU A 91 -17.21 15.21 -5.64
C LEU A 91 -17.94 14.46 -4.52
N PRO A 92 -19.11 13.85 -4.80
CA PRO A 92 -19.86 13.12 -3.78
C PRO A 92 -19.17 11.80 -3.39
N PRO A 93 -19.61 11.16 -2.29
CA PRO A 93 -19.10 9.85 -1.90
C PRO A 93 -19.19 8.83 -3.05
N GLY A 94 -18.18 7.99 -3.19
CA GLY A 94 -18.08 7.03 -4.28
C GLY A 94 -17.36 7.55 -5.52
N THR A 95 -16.98 8.82 -5.54
CA THR A 95 -16.21 9.39 -6.65
C THR A 95 -14.76 8.89 -6.60
N LEU A 96 -14.26 8.42 -7.74
CA LEU A 96 -12.87 8.05 -7.92
C LEU A 96 -12.08 9.24 -8.46
N VAL A 97 -11.00 9.60 -7.78
CA VAL A 97 -10.14 10.73 -8.17
C VAL A 97 -8.72 10.22 -8.36
N VAL A 98 -8.10 10.58 -9.48
CA VAL A 98 -6.69 10.32 -9.73
C VAL A 98 -5.96 11.67 -9.68
N PRO A 99 -5.12 11.92 -8.65
CA PRO A 99 -4.38 13.17 -8.55
C PRO A 99 -3.25 13.22 -9.59
N ASP A 100 -2.95 14.42 -10.07
CA ASP A 100 -1.85 14.65 -11.02
C ASP A 100 -0.66 15.36 -10.37
N ASP A 101 -0.81 15.82 -9.13
CA ASP A 101 0.25 16.50 -8.39
C ASP A 101 -0.02 16.42 -6.88
N PHE A 102 0.96 16.80 -6.08
CA PHE A 102 0.82 16.85 -4.62
C PHE A 102 1.69 17.94 -4.02
N ILE A 103 1.33 18.36 -2.80
CA ILE A 103 2.14 19.28 -1.98
C ILE A 103 2.62 18.51 -0.76
N MET A 104 3.92 18.48 -0.55
CA MET A 104 4.51 17.86 0.63
C MET A 104 4.98 18.96 1.61
N LEU A 105 4.33 19.01 2.78
CA LEU A 105 4.62 20.02 3.80
C LEU A 105 5.76 19.58 4.74
N HIS A 106 6.09 18.31 4.76
CA HIS A 106 7.14 17.76 5.59
C HIS A 106 8.02 16.83 4.77
N PRO A 107 9.35 16.79 5.01
CA PRO A 107 10.21 15.81 4.35
C PRO A 107 9.81 14.41 4.80
N GLY A 108 9.74 13.50 3.85
CA GLY A 108 9.43 12.09 4.10
C GLY A 108 10.68 11.21 4.01
N PRO A 109 10.56 9.94 4.44
CA PRO A 109 11.64 8.98 4.27
C PRO A 109 11.87 8.67 2.79
N SER A 110 13.09 8.28 2.45
CA SER A 110 13.44 7.87 1.09
C SER A 110 14.25 6.58 1.12
N VAL A 111 13.93 5.66 0.22
CA VAL A 111 14.72 4.46 -0.02
C VAL A 111 15.90 4.71 -0.97
N HIS A 112 15.96 5.90 -1.54
CA HIS A 112 17.01 6.31 -2.47
C HIS A 112 18.02 7.27 -1.85
N SER A 113 17.90 7.56 -0.57
CA SER A 113 18.88 8.39 0.13
C SER A 113 20.20 7.67 0.23
N THR A 114 21.22 8.33 -0.20
CA THR A 114 22.61 7.87 -0.07
C THR A 114 23.27 8.50 1.12
#